data_39646d9fee6997b60b0772cc54689a5d
#
_entry.id   39646d9fee6997b60b0772cc54689a5d
#
_cell.length_a   1.000
_cell.length_b   1.000
_cell.length_c   1.000
_cell.angle_alpha   90.00
_cell.angle_beta   90.00
_cell.angle_gamma   90.00
#
_symmetry.space_group_name_H-M   'P 1'
#
loop_
_entity.id
_entity.type
_entity.pdbx_description
1 polymer ?
#
loop_
_entity_poly.entity_id
_entity_poly.type
_entity_poly.pdbx_seq_one_letter_code
_entity_poly.pdbx_strand_id
1 'polypeptide(L)'
;MINDCSKDNTLEILENNNLNFVNLPVNLGIGGAVQTGYQYALENGYDVAVQVDGDGQHDPKFLSDLFETLVKENADMVIGSRFIKNEGFQSTFMRRVGITYFTKLIHSLTGKTITDPTSGFRMCNRKVIELFSKDYPRDYPEPESIVALLKRKMKVIEVPVQMKERQGGESSINASKSVYYMIKVSLAILIENLRKYKV
;
A
#
# COMPACT_ATOMS: atom_id res chain seq x y z
N MET A 1 13.42 1.46 -7.96
CA MET A 1 13.12 1.99 -6.58
C MET A 1 12.75 3.47 -6.68
N ILE A 2 11.96 4.01 -5.73
CA ILE A 2 11.63 5.44 -5.71
C ILE A 2 12.26 6.04 -4.45
N ASN A 3 13.13 7.03 -4.63
CA ASN A 3 13.70 7.83 -3.54
C ASN A 3 12.93 9.14 -3.44
N ASP A 4 12.15 9.31 -2.36
CA ASP A 4 11.32 10.49 -2.13
C ASP A 4 12.09 11.61 -1.41
N CYS A 5 13.18 12.04 -2.02
CA CYS A 5 14.05 13.11 -1.51
C CYS A 5 14.58 12.81 -0.10
N SER A 6 15.15 11.61 0.12
CA SER A 6 15.80 11.24 1.38
C SER A 6 16.93 12.22 1.72
N LYS A 7 17.07 12.52 3.02
CA LYS A 7 18.08 13.47 3.54
C LYS A 7 19.32 12.79 4.12
N ASP A 8 19.32 11.46 4.14
CA ASP A 8 20.42 10.62 4.59
C ASP A 8 21.25 10.13 3.39
N ASN A 9 22.09 9.12 3.59
CA ASN A 9 22.95 8.55 2.55
C ASN A 9 22.24 7.57 1.59
N THR A 10 20.88 7.56 1.58
CA THR A 10 20.12 6.64 0.72
C THR A 10 20.49 6.80 -0.76
N LEU A 11 20.59 8.02 -1.26
CA LEU A 11 20.92 8.27 -2.67
C LEU A 11 22.30 7.70 -3.02
N GLU A 12 23.31 7.99 -2.20
CA GLU A 12 24.68 7.46 -2.38
C GLU A 12 24.70 5.92 -2.40
N ILE A 13 23.94 5.29 -1.50
CA ILE A 13 23.82 3.81 -1.46
C ILE A 13 23.20 3.28 -2.77
N LEU A 14 22.15 3.93 -3.27
CA LEU A 14 21.48 3.52 -4.51
C LEU A 14 22.44 3.60 -5.71
N GLU A 15 23.20 4.70 -5.80
CA GLU A 15 24.17 4.94 -6.87
C GLU A 15 25.34 3.95 -6.80
N ASN A 16 25.96 3.80 -5.62
CA ASN A 16 27.12 2.91 -5.43
C ASN A 16 26.80 1.41 -5.69
N ASN A 17 25.54 1.02 -5.51
CA ASN A 17 25.12 -0.37 -5.81
C ASN A 17 24.50 -0.51 -7.21
N ASN A 18 24.58 0.49 -8.08
CA ASN A 18 24.00 0.47 -9.43
C ASN A 18 22.54 0.01 -9.48
N LEU A 19 21.72 0.42 -8.51
CA LEU A 19 20.32 0.06 -8.44
C LEU A 19 19.49 0.94 -9.38
N ASN A 20 18.47 0.37 -10.01
CA ASN A 20 17.49 1.17 -10.77
C ASN A 20 16.61 1.96 -9.80
N PHE A 21 16.66 3.28 -9.89
CA PHE A 21 15.84 4.16 -9.05
C PHE A 21 15.43 5.43 -9.78
N VAL A 22 14.34 6.03 -9.29
CA VAL A 22 13.92 7.39 -9.60
C VAL A 22 14.19 8.24 -8.37
N ASN A 23 14.97 9.30 -8.53
CA ASN A 23 15.26 10.25 -7.47
C ASN A 23 14.36 11.47 -7.61
N LEU A 24 13.43 11.67 -6.66
CA LEU A 24 12.54 12.82 -6.67
C LEU A 24 13.26 14.07 -6.16
N PRO A 25 13.14 15.22 -6.85
CA PRO A 25 13.82 16.44 -6.45
C PRO A 25 13.21 17.10 -5.19
N VAL A 26 11.98 16.71 -4.85
CA VAL A 26 11.25 17.17 -3.66
C VAL A 26 10.52 16.01 -3.02
N ASN A 27 10.29 16.07 -1.71
CA ASN A 27 9.49 15.08 -1.02
C ASN A 27 8.00 15.24 -1.39
N LEU A 28 7.43 14.22 -2.02
CA LEU A 28 6.02 14.17 -2.43
C LEU A 28 5.13 13.45 -1.40
N GLY A 29 5.75 12.86 -0.38
CA GLY A 29 5.07 12.00 0.58
C GLY A 29 4.74 10.62 0.03
N ILE A 30 4.27 9.73 0.92
CA ILE A 30 4.06 8.32 0.60
C ILE A 30 3.18 8.10 -0.64
N GLY A 31 2.08 8.84 -0.76
CA GLY A 31 1.20 8.72 -1.92
C GLY A 31 1.87 9.14 -3.22
N GLY A 32 2.60 10.27 -3.21
CA GLY A 32 3.30 10.76 -4.39
C GLY A 32 4.44 9.84 -4.82
N ALA A 33 5.21 9.32 -3.87
CA ALA A 33 6.28 8.37 -4.15
C ALA A 33 5.74 7.06 -4.76
N VAL A 34 4.68 6.50 -4.19
CA VAL A 34 4.05 5.28 -4.71
C VAL A 34 3.41 5.53 -6.08
N GLN A 35 2.74 6.67 -6.28
CA GLN A 35 2.19 7.04 -7.59
C GLN A 35 3.28 7.16 -8.65
N THR A 36 4.43 7.76 -8.31
CA THR A 36 5.60 7.81 -9.21
C THR A 36 6.06 6.40 -9.61
N GLY A 37 6.04 5.45 -8.68
CA GLY A 37 6.32 4.05 -8.97
C GLY A 37 5.35 3.45 -9.98
N TYR A 38 4.05 3.73 -9.88
CA TYR A 38 3.05 3.29 -10.85
C TYR A 38 3.21 3.98 -12.20
N GLN A 39 3.54 5.28 -12.23
CA GLN A 39 3.83 6.00 -13.48
C GLN A 39 5.04 5.39 -14.18
N TYR A 40 6.13 5.17 -13.46
CA TYR A 40 7.31 4.50 -13.99
C TYR A 40 6.99 3.10 -14.54
N ALA A 41 6.22 2.31 -13.80
CA ALA A 41 5.81 0.98 -14.24
C ALA A 41 4.97 1.03 -15.52
N LEU A 42 4.05 1.98 -15.64
CA LEU A 42 3.25 2.18 -16.83
C LEU A 42 4.08 2.55 -18.05
N GLU A 43 4.95 3.55 -17.91
CA GLU A 43 5.80 4.08 -18.98
C GLU A 43 6.81 3.05 -19.50
N ASN A 44 7.30 2.20 -18.61
CA ASN A 44 8.27 1.15 -18.97
C ASN A 44 7.62 -0.20 -19.31
N GLY A 45 6.29 -0.26 -19.45
CA GLY A 45 5.60 -1.44 -19.97
C GLY A 45 5.51 -2.62 -18.99
N TYR A 46 5.63 -2.40 -17.68
CA TYR A 46 5.49 -3.47 -16.68
C TYR A 46 4.05 -3.94 -16.56
N ASP A 47 3.85 -5.26 -16.46
CA ASP A 47 2.53 -5.88 -16.27
C ASP A 47 2.18 -6.03 -14.79
N VAL A 48 3.17 -6.03 -13.92
CA VAL A 48 3.00 -6.19 -12.47
C VAL A 48 3.86 -5.16 -11.75
N ALA A 49 3.29 -4.55 -10.70
CA ALA A 49 4.03 -3.69 -9.78
C ALA A 49 3.83 -4.16 -8.35
N VAL A 50 4.86 -4.03 -7.53
CA VAL A 50 4.81 -4.34 -6.10
C VAL A 50 5.28 -3.14 -5.28
N GLN A 51 4.51 -2.78 -4.25
CA GLN A 51 4.93 -1.84 -3.22
C GLN A 51 5.64 -2.61 -2.11
N VAL A 52 6.85 -2.21 -1.80
CA VAL A 52 7.66 -2.72 -0.69
C VAL A 52 8.27 -1.51 0.01
N ASP A 53 7.99 -1.35 1.30
CA ASP A 53 8.54 -0.24 2.09
C ASP A 53 10.01 -0.49 2.42
N GLY A 54 10.82 0.57 2.41
CA GLY A 54 12.28 0.51 2.63
C GLY A 54 12.70 0.34 4.08
N ASP A 55 11.78 0.04 5.00
CA ASP A 55 12.04 -0.07 6.44
C ASP A 55 12.38 -1.50 6.92
N GLY A 56 12.46 -2.45 5.99
CA GLY A 56 12.79 -3.85 6.26
C GLY A 56 11.66 -4.68 6.89
N GLN A 57 10.46 -4.14 7.01
CA GLN A 57 9.32 -4.90 7.58
C GLN A 57 8.79 -5.96 6.61
N HIS A 58 8.82 -5.70 5.30
CA HIS A 58 8.33 -6.61 4.28
C HIS A 58 9.39 -7.65 3.91
N ASP A 59 9.10 -8.93 4.16
CA ASP A 59 10.01 -10.03 3.83
C ASP A 59 9.85 -10.43 2.35
N PRO A 60 10.91 -10.29 1.53
CA PRO A 60 10.86 -10.62 0.11
C PRO A 60 10.45 -12.06 -0.23
N LYS A 61 10.58 -12.99 0.73
CA LYS A 61 10.18 -14.39 0.52
C LYS A 61 8.70 -14.56 0.13
N PHE A 62 7.84 -13.60 0.53
CA PHE A 62 6.40 -13.63 0.20
C PHE A 62 6.06 -13.05 -1.18
N LEU A 63 7.05 -12.53 -1.94
CA LEU A 63 6.79 -12.00 -3.28
C LEU A 63 6.25 -13.07 -4.23
N SER A 64 6.75 -14.30 -4.13
CA SER A 64 6.25 -15.42 -4.92
C SER A 64 4.78 -15.73 -4.62
N ASP A 65 4.41 -15.76 -3.34
CA ASP A 65 3.02 -16.04 -2.92
C ASP A 65 2.05 -14.96 -3.41
N LEU A 66 2.47 -13.67 -3.35
CA LEU A 66 1.67 -12.57 -3.89
C LEU A 66 1.50 -12.72 -5.41
N PHE A 67 2.57 -13.02 -6.12
CA PHE A 67 2.56 -13.15 -7.58
C PHE A 67 1.72 -14.36 -8.04
N GLU A 68 1.94 -15.52 -7.45
CA GLU A 68 1.18 -16.72 -7.75
C GLU A 68 -0.33 -16.51 -7.51
N THR A 69 -0.68 -15.85 -6.39
CA THR A 69 -2.08 -15.51 -6.10
C THR A 69 -2.64 -14.52 -7.11
N LEU A 70 -1.87 -13.49 -7.49
CA LEU A 70 -2.29 -12.51 -8.49
C LEU A 70 -2.67 -13.19 -9.81
N VAL A 71 -1.82 -14.11 -10.28
CA VAL A 71 -2.00 -14.82 -11.54
C VAL A 71 -3.10 -15.89 -11.44
N LYS A 72 -3.00 -16.80 -10.47
CA LYS A 72 -3.91 -17.94 -10.30
C LYS A 72 -5.35 -17.51 -10.08
N GLU A 73 -5.55 -16.51 -9.26
CA GLU A 73 -6.86 -16.00 -8.92
C GLU A 73 -7.37 -14.95 -9.90
N ASN A 74 -6.58 -14.59 -10.91
CA ASN A 74 -6.86 -13.45 -11.80
C ASN A 74 -7.27 -12.21 -11.00
N ALA A 75 -6.46 -11.90 -9.96
CA ALA A 75 -6.71 -10.78 -9.08
C ALA A 75 -6.17 -9.49 -9.70
N ASP A 76 -6.81 -8.36 -9.37
CA ASP A 76 -6.30 -7.04 -9.77
C ASP A 76 -5.27 -6.53 -8.76
N MET A 77 -5.46 -6.84 -7.47
CA MET A 77 -4.51 -6.54 -6.40
C MET A 77 -4.45 -7.67 -5.38
N VAL A 78 -3.25 -7.97 -4.91
CA VAL A 78 -3.00 -8.88 -3.78
C VAL A 78 -2.30 -8.11 -2.67
N ILE A 79 -2.81 -8.25 -1.45
CA ILE A 79 -2.32 -7.57 -0.25
C ILE A 79 -1.73 -8.61 0.70
N GLY A 80 -0.50 -8.40 1.17
CA GLY A 80 0.09 -9.18 2.25
C GLY A 80 -0.50 -8.77 3.59
N SER A 81 -1.30 -9.65 4.21
CA SER A 81 -1.98 -9.39 5.47
C SER A 81 -1.27 -10.06 6.65
N ARG A 82 -1.08 -9.29 7.73
CA ARG A 82 -0.54 -9.75 9.02
C ARG A 82 -1.55 -10.53 9.86
N PHE A 83 -2.84 -10.38 9.55
CA PHE A 83 -3.92 -10.78 10.44
C PHE A 83 -4.69 -12.02 9.99
N ILE A 84 -4.32 -12.65 8.88
CA ILE A 84 -4.92 -13.92 8.45
C ILE A 84 -4.45 -15.08 9.33
N LYS A 85 -3.12 -15.22 9.52
CA LYS A 85 -2.54 -16.25 10.39
C LYS A 85 -2.13 -15.73 11.77
N ASN A 86 -2.08 -14.41 11.96
CA ASN A 86 -1.63 -13.75 13.18
C ASN A 86 -0.20 -14.17 13.61
N GLU A 87 0.70 -14.31 12.64
CA GLU A 87 2.09 -14.68 12.85
C GLU A 87 3.01 -13.46 12.63
N GLY A 88 4.16 -13.45 13.32
CA GLY A 88 5.14 -12.36 13.24
C GLY A 88 4.72 -11.11 13.99
N PHE A 89 5.25 -9.96 13.59
CA PHE A 89 4.97 -8.67 14.23
C PHE A 89 3.57 -8.16 13.91
N GLN A 90 2.73 -8.11 14.95
CA GLN A 90 1.29 -7.78 14.85
C GLN A 90 0.96 -6.30 15.06
N SER A 91 1.96 -5.42 15.17
CA SER A 91 1.76 -4.01 15.53
C SER A 91 1.32 -3.78 17.00
N THR A 92 1.21 -2.53 17.40
CA THR A 92 0.77 -2.17 18.76
C THR A 92 -0.75 -2.34 18.92
N PHE A 93 -1.20 -2.48 20.18
CA PHE A 93 -2.64 -2.62 20.47
C PHE A 93 -3.48 -1.48 19.89
N MET A 94 -3.05 -0.22 20.06
CA MET A 94 -3.77 0.95 19.53
C MET A 94 -3.87 0.96 18.01
N ARG A 95 -2.80 0.57 17.31
CA ARG A 95 -2.83 0.43 15.84
C ARG A 95 -3.77 -0.67 15.39
N ARG A 96 -3.81 -1.80 16.12
CA ARG A 96 -4.75 -2.89 15.84
C ARG A 96 -6.22 -2.47 15.99
N VAL A 97 -6.55 -1.65 16.99
CA VAL A 97 -7.88 -1.06 17.13
C VAL A 97 -8.23 -0.23 15.89
N GLY A 98 -7.30 0.63 15.43
CA GLY A 98 -7.49 1.41 14.20
C GLY A 98 -7.66 0.55 12.95
N ILE A 99 -6.86 -0.50 12.80
CA ILE A 99 -6.96 -1.45 11.69
C ILE A 99 -8.33 -2.14 11.69
N THR A 100 -8.76 -2.65 12.85
CA THR A 100 -10.08 -3.28 13.01
C THR A 100 -11.23 -2.31 12.67
N TYR A 101 -11.10 -1.05 13.05
CA TYR A 101 -12.06 -0.01 12.68
C TYR A 101 -12.15 0.15 11.16
N PHE A 102 -11.01 0.31 10.45
CA PHE A 102 -11.01 0.43 8.98
C PHE A 102 -11.51 -0.84 8.29
N THR A 103 -11.17 -2.02 8.78
CA THR A 103 -11.73 -3.29 8.28
C THR A 103 -13.27 -3.27 8.32
N LYS A 104 -13.86 -2.87 9.46
CA LYS A 104 -15.32 -2.77 9.62
C LYS A 104 -15.92 -1.68 8.73
N LEU A 105 -15.28 -0.52 8.63
CA LEU A 105 -15.74 0.59 7.78
C LEU A 105 -15.76 0.16 6.31
N ILE A 106 -14.67 -0.42 5.79
CA ILE A 106 -14.58 -0.90 4.41
C ILE A 106 -15.64 -1.98 4.17
N HIS A 107 -15.79 -2.92 5.10
CA HIS A 107 -16.83 -3.95 4.98
C HIS A 107 -18.24 -3.37 4.89
N SER A 108 -18.57 -2.39 5.73
CA SER A 108 -19.90 -1.75 5.72
C SER A 108 -20.21 -1.02 4.42
N LEU A 109 -19.19 -0.46 3.76
CA LEU A 109 -19.34 0.32 2.52
C LEU A 109 -19.28 -0.52 1.24
N THR A 110 -18.54 -1.63 1.26
CA THR A 110 -18.25 -2.41 0.05
C THR A 110 -18.75 -3.85 0.10
N GLY A 111 -19.17 -4.34 1.26
CA GLY A 111 -19.52 -5.75 1.50
C GLY A 111 -18.32 -6.71 1.50
N LYS A 112 -17.09 -6.21 1.32
CA LYS A 112 -15.86 -7.02 1.31
C LYS A 112 -15.08 -6.84 2.61
N THR A 113 -14.62 -7.95 3.17
CA THR A 113 -13.74 -7.93 4.35
C THR A 113 -12.30 -7.91 3.88
N ILE A 114 -11.57 -6.88 4.28
CA ILE A 114 -10.11 -6.76 4.14
C ILE A 114 -9.55 -6.73 5.55
N THR A 115 -8.72 -7.72 5.89
CA THR A 115 -8.22 -7.92 7.26
C THR A 115 -7.08 -6.97 7.60
N ASP A 116 -6.30 -6.54 6.60
CA ASP A 116 -5.19 -5.59 6.78
C ASP A 116 -5.24 -4.43 5.78
N PRO A 117 -6.22 -3.51 5.92
CA PRO A 117 -6.37 -2.39 5.00
C PRO A 117 -5.21 -1.39 5.03
N THR A 118 -4.34 -1.48 6.05
CA THR A 118 -3.19 -0.57 6.23
C THR A 118 -1.87 -1.16 5.77
N SER A 119 -1.88 -2.38 5.21
CA SER A 119 -0.65 -2.99 4.69
C SER A 119 -0.16 -2.27 3.44
N GLY A 120 1.10 -1.85 3.44
CA GLY A 120 1.81 -1.34 2.25
C GLY A 120 2.35 -2.45 1.35
N PHE A 121 2.36 -3.71 1.81
CA PHE A 121 2.87 -4.82 1.01
C PHE A 121 1.81 -5.29 0.01
N ARG A 122 1.87 -4.75 -1.21
CA ARG A 122 0.83 -4.91 -2.23
C ARG A 122 1.43 -5.20 -3.58
N MET A 123 0.80 -6.11 -4.30
CA MET A 123 1.13 -6.41 -5.69
C MET A 123 -0.11 -6.22 -6.56
N CYS A 124 0.04 -5.60 -7.71
CA CYS A 124 -1.07 -5.31 -8.61
C CYS A 124 -0.74 -5.58 -10.07
N ASN A 125 -1.80 -5.83 -10.85
CA ASN A 125 -1.72 -6.06 -12.28
C ASN A 125 -1.70 -4.74 -13.09
N ARG A 126 -1.55 -4.85 -14.40
CA ARG A 126 -1.50 -3.75 -15.36
C ARG A 126 -2.70 -2.80 -15.27
N LYS A 127 -3.91 -3.31 -15.04
CA LYS A 127 -5.12 -2.47 -14.94
C LYS A 127 -5.04 -1.52 -13.75
N VAL A 128 -4.53 -1.99 -12.61
CA VAL A 128 -4.34 -1.17 -11.41
C VAL A 128 -3.19 -0.20 -11.60
N ILE A 129 -2.10 -0.60 -12.27
CA ILE A 129 -0.99 0.30 -12.63
C ILE A 129 -1.53 1.47 -13.46
N GLU A 130 -2.33 1.21 -14.49
CA GLU A 130 -2.93 2.24 -15.36
C GLU A 130 -3.87 3.18 -14.60
N LEU A 131 -4.62 2.66 -13.64
CA LEU A 131 -5.50 3.45 -12.79
C LEU A 131 -4.69 4.35 -11.85
N PHE A 132 -3.78 3.76 -11.10
CA PHE A 132 -3.05 4.44 -10.03
C PHE A 132 -1.95 5.37 -10.54
N SER A 133 -1.45 5.17 -11.74
CA SER A 133 -0.58 6.16 -12.40
C SER A 133 -1.27 7.51 -12.62
N LYS A 134 -2.60 7.50 -12.79
CA LYS A 134 -3.41 8.71 -13.07
C LYS A 134 -4.06 9.29 -11.83
N ASP A 135 -4.61 8.43 -10.97
CA ASP A 135 -5.40 8.84 -9.79
C ASP A 135 -5.03 7.92 -8.62
N TYR A 136 -4.23 8.45 -7.68
CA TYR A 136 -3.78 7.74 -6.48
C TYR A 136 -3.89 8.65 -5.26
N PRO A 137 -4.34 8.14 -4.11
CA PRO A 137 -4.47 8.94 -2.90
C PRO A 137 -3.11 9.48 -2.41
N ARG A 138 -3.08 10.75 -1.97
CA ARG A 138 -1.83 11.41 -1.58
C ARG A 138 -1.39 11.07 -0.16
N ASP A 139 -2.34 11.07 0.76
CA ASP A 139 -2.08 10.90 2.19
C ASP A 139 -2.69 9.58 2.67
N TYR A 140 -1.88 8.72 3.27
CA TYR A 140 -2.32 7.42 3.80
C TYR A 140 -3.13 6.60 2.78
N PRO A 141 -2.53 6.29 1.62
CA PRO A 141 -3.26 5.81 0.46
C PRO A 141 -3.85 4.41 0.61
N GLU A 142 -3.38 3.63 1.60
CA GLU A 142 -3.68 2.21 1.68
C GLU A 142 -5.18 1.90 1.81
N PRO A 143 -5.93 2.43 2.79
CA PRO A 143 -7.35 2.11 2.91
C PRO A 143 -8.21 2.71 1.79
N GLU A 144 -7.90 3.93 1.37
CA GLU A 144 -8.65 4.64 0.33
C GLU A 144 -8.53 3.93 -1.03
N SER A 145 -7.31 3.54 -1.42
CA SER A 145 -7.06 2.83 -2.68
C SER A 145 -7.79 1.48 -2.76
N ILE A 146 -7.94 0.78 -1.63
CA ILE A 146 -8.73 -0.46 -1.59
C ILE A 146 -10.20 -0.17 -1.93
N VAL A 147 -10.79 0.86 -1.32
CA VAL A 147 -12.18 1.24 -1.59
C VAL A 147 -12.33 1.65 -3.06
N ALA A 148 -11.38 2.41 -3.61
CA ALA A 148 -11.36 2.81 -5.01
C ALA A 148 -11.40 1.60 -5.97
N LEU A 149 -10.66 0.54 -5.67
CA LEU A 149 -10.67 -0.70 -6.46
C LEU A 149 -11.97 -1.47 -6.30
N LEU A 150 -12.42 -1.69 -5.06
CA LEU A 150 -13.64 -2.45 -4.78
C LEU A 150 -14.89 -1.78 -5.40
N LYS A 151 -14.97 -0.45 -5.38
CA LYS A 151 -16.05 0.33 -6.03
C LYS A 151 -16.05 0.17 -7.56
N ARG A 152 -14.88 -0.05 -8.16
CA ARG A 152 -14.71 -0.37 -9.59
C ARG A 152 -14.90 -1.85 -9.89
N LYS A 153 -15.36 -2.65 -8.91
CA LYS A 153 -15.53 -4.11 -9.01
C LYS A 153 -14.25 -4.87 -9.34
N MET A 154 -13.10 -4.28 -9.04
CA MET A 154 -11.82 -4.95 -9.16
C MET A 154 -11.64 -5.99 -8.06
N LYS A 155 -10.94 -7.08 -8.38
CA LYS A 155 -10.74 -8.22 -7.48
C LYS A 155 -9.52 -7.96 -6.59
N VAL A 156 -9.77 -7.70 -5.30
CA VAL A 156 -8.74 -7.56 -4.26
C VAL A 156 -8.74 -8.82 -3.39
N ILE A 157 -7.57 -9.41 -3.20
CA ILE A 157 -7.34 -10.62 -2.40
C ILE A 157 -6.27 -10.35 -1.35
N GLU A 158 -6.32 -11.05 -0.24
CA GLU A 158 -5.27 -11.04 0.78
C GLU A 158 -4.59 -12.40 0.88
N VAL A 159 -3.27 -12.37 1.11
CA VAL A 159 -2.46 -13.55 1.44
C VAL A 159 -1.80 -13.34 2.80
N PRO A 160 -1.62 -14.41 3.61
CA PRO A 160 -0.95 -14.28 4.89
C PRO A 160 0.53 -14.01 4.70
N VAL A 161 1.04 -12.99 5.40
CA VAL A 161 2.47 -12.68 5.46
C VAL A 161 2.93 -12.49 6.89
N GLN A 162 4.20 -12.74 7.14
CA GLN A 162 4.85 -12.40 8.39
C GLN A 162 5.66 -11.11 8.17
N MET A 163 5.34 -10.06 8.90
CA MET A 163 6.14 -8.85 8.90
C MET A 163 7.16 -8.90 10.03
N LYS A 164 8.33 -8.31 9.77
CA LYS A 164 9.40 -8.14 10.75
C LYS A 164 9.18 -6.85 11.53
N GLU A 165 9.84 -6.71 12.64
CA GLU A 165 9.98 -5.41 13.29
C GLU A 165 10.78 -4.48 12.40
N ARG A 166 10.45 -3.19 12.44
CA ARG A 166 11.14 -2.16 11.67
C ARG A 166 12.63 -2.13 12.06
N GLN A 167 13.50 -2.15 11.06
CA GLN A 167 14.94 -2.13 11.27
C GLN A 167 15.53 -0.71 11.32
N GLY A 168 14.77 0.31 10.82
CA GLY A 168 15.20 1.71 10.81
C GLY A 168 14.06 2.67 10.56
N GLY A 169 14.36 3.96 10.69
CA GLY A 169 13.40 5.05 10.52
C GLY A 169 12.39 5.19 11.67
N GLU A 170 11.65 6.29 11.63
CA GLU A 170 10.60 6.59 12.60
C GLU A 170 9.21 6.32 12.03
N SER A 171 8.26 5.95 12.90
CA SER A 171 6.87 5.80 12.48
C SER A 171 6.28 7.17 12.14
N SER A 172 5.70 7.30 10.96
CA SER A 172 4.98 8.51 10.53
C SER A 172 3.78 8.83 11.41
N ILE A 173 3.27 7.84 12.16
CA ILE A 173 2.09 7.97 13.02
C ILE A 173 2.51 7.80 14.48
N ASN A 174 2.44 8.88 15.25
CA ASN A 174 2.56 8.89 16.71
C ASN A 174 1.17 9.04 17.37
N ALA A 175 1.11 8.92 18.70
CA ALA A 175 -0.17 8.89 19.44
C ALA A 175 -1.08 10.12 19.16
N SER A 176 -0.51 11.32 19.11
CA SER A 176 -1.28 12.56 18.84
C SER A 176 -1.75 12.65 17.38
N LYS A 177 -0.96 12.13 16.44
CA LYS A 177 -1.33 12.07 15.02
C LYS A 177 -2.32 10.96 14.70
N SER A 178 -2.50 9.97 15.62
CA SER A 178 -3.38 8.82 15.38
C SER A 178 -4.85 9.22 15.24
N VAL A 179 -5.34 10.17 16.06
CA VAL A 179 -6.73 10.63 15.97
C VAL A 179 -6.95 11.40 14.66
N TYR A 180 -6.05 12.29 14.30
CA TYR A 180 -6.10 13.00 13.02
C TYR A 180 -6.09 12.01 11.84
N TYR A 181 -5.20 11.01 11.88
CA TYR A 181 -5.14 9.93 10.90
C TYR A 181 -6.49 9.21 10.76
N MET A 182 -7.09 8.80 11.89
CA MET A 182 -8.38 8.11 11.87
C MET A 182 -9.48 8.93 11.22
N ILE A 183 -9.59 10.22 11.57
CA ILE A 183 -10.59 11.12 10.99
C ILE A 183 -10.33 11.33 9.50
N LYS A 184 -9.09 11.67 9.13
CA LYS A 184 -8.71 11.98 7.75
C LYS A 184 -8.96 10.80 6.81
N VAL A 185 -8.50 9.61 7.19
CA VAL A 185 -8.68 8.40 6.39
C VAL A 185 -10.16 7.99 6.31
N SER A 186 -10.92 8.15 7.41
CA SER A 186 -12.36 7.88 7.40
C SER A 186 -13.10 8.79 6.41
N LEU A 187 -12.79 10.09 6.42
CA LEU A 187 -13.37 11.04 5.47
C LEU A 187 -12.98 10.71 4.03
N ALA A 188 -11.70 10.37 3.78
CA ALA A 188 -11.23 9.97 2.46
C ALA A 188 -11.98 8.74 1.94
N ILE A 189 -12.11 7.70 2.76
CA ILE A 189 -12.87 6.48 2.44
C ILE A 189 -14.35 6.81 2.13
N LEU A 190 -14.99 7.68 2.92
CA LEU A 190 -16.38 8.05 2.71
C LEU A 190 -16.56 8.85 1.41
N ILE A 191 -15.68 9.81 1.14
CA ILE A 191 -15.68 10.59 -0.10
C ILE A 191 -15.46 9.66 -1.29
N GLU A 192 -14.48 8.76 -1.21
CA GLU A 192 -14.20 7.79 -2.27
C GLU A 192 -15.41 6.88 -2.52
N ASN A 193 -16.09 6.45 -1.46
CA ASN A 193 -17.31 5.66 -1.60
C ASN A 193 -18.47 6.39 -2.29
N LEU A 194 -18.52 7.72 -2.19
CA LEU A 194 -19.54 8.54 -2.87
C LEU A 194 -19.22 8.80 -4.35
N ARG A 195 -17.98 8.61 -4.77
CA ARG A 195 -17.59 8.77 -6.17
C ARG A 195 -18.35 7.77 -7.06
N LYS A 196 -18.88 8.26 -8.16
CA LYS A 196 -19.54 7.43 -9.18
C LYS A 196 -18.51 7.07 -10.25
N TYR A 197 -18.23 5.79 -10.38
CA TYR A 197 -17.39 5.29 -11.46
C TYR A 197 -18.25 4.71 -12.57
N LYS A 198 -17.94 5.07 -13.81
CA LYS A 198 -18.52 4.34 -14.95
C LYS A 198 -17.86 2.95 -14.95
N VAL A 199 -18.64 1.92 -14.69
CA VAL A 199 -18.26 0.51 -14.76
C VAL A 199 -18.41 0.04 -16.20
#